data_234a70e8c1f1c769ec08a307337e086e
#
_entry.id   234a70e8c1f1c769ec08a307337e086e
#
_cell.length_a   1.000
_cell.length_b   1.000
_cell.length_c   1.000
_cell.angle_alpha   90.00
_cell.angle_beta   90.00
_cell.angle_gamma   90.00
#
_symmetry.space_group_name_H-M   'P 1'
#
loop_
_entity.id
_entity.type
_entity.pdbx_description
1 polymer ?
#
loop_
_entity_poly.entity_id
_entity_poly.type
_entity_poly.pdbx_seq_one_letter_code
_entity_poly.pdbx_strand_id
1 'polypeptide(L)'
;MRLRKNLTAIALGLSTITAIAQTGDGNLQIKEEGKTVFNPHWYMQVQAGASHTVGEAKFGDLISPAAAIYAGYQFTPLWGLRAGLSGWEAKGAWVSPLTVYKYNYLQGNVDATLDLSALFCGYNHKRVFNAYLFAGVGVNGGFNNDEAVALNDAGNKLEYLWRDNKVNVAGRIGLGTNLRLSDRVYFNIEVNSNVLSDKYNSKKANNADWQFNALAGFTFKFGKTHKKTAPVYYEPTQ
;
A
#
# COMPACT_ATOMS: atom_id res chain seq x y z
N MET A 1 15.51 46.88 29.03
CA MET A 1 14.94 45.56 29.27
C MET A 1 15.52 44.58 28.23
N ARG A 2 16.45 43.71 28.64
CA ARG A 2 17.29 42.88 27.72
C ARG A 2 16.60 41.58 27.41
N LEU A 3 16.29 41.35 26.14
CA LEU A 3 15.87 39.99 25.64
C LEU A 3 17.11 39.10 25.56
N ARG A 4 17.17 38.06 26.35
CA ARG A 4 18.15 36.97 26.23
C ARG A 4 17.70 36.02 25.13
N LYS A 5 18.51 35.89 24.08
CA LYS A 5 18.43 34.88 23.06
C LYS A 5 19.03 33.56 23.64
N ASN A 6 18.23 32.57 23.86
CA ASN A 6 18.72 31.22 24.17
C ASN A 6 18.95 30.50 22.85
N LEU A 7 20.18 30.40 22.41
CA LEU A 7 20.64 29.44 21.43
C LEU A 7 20.78 28.07 22.15
N THR A 8 19.94 27.14 21.83
CA THR A 8 20.12 25.76 22.23
C THR A 8 21.13 25.11 21.29
N ALA A 9 22.34 24.85 21.77
CA ALA A 9 23.38 24.14 21.07
C ALA A 9 22.95 22.67 20.93
N ILE A 10 22.88 22.19 19.68
CA ILE A 10 22.75 20.74 19.39
C ILE A 10 24.10 20.12 19.68
N ALA A 11 24.19 19.42 20.78
CA ALA A 11 25.36 18.61 21.12
C ALA A 11 25.39 17.40 20.16
N LEU A 12 26.36 17.39 19.24
CA LEU A 12 26.77 16.18 18.55
C LEU A 12 27.37 15.23 19.61
N GLY A 13 26.62 14.19 19.94
CA GLY A 13 27.17 13.11 20.75
C GLY A 13 28.21 12.31 19.94
N LEU A 14 29.47 12.61 20.15
CA LEU A 14 30.54 11.66 19.83
C LEU A 14 30.35 10.46 20.75
N SER A 15 29.82 9.37 20.21
CA SER A 15 29.88 8.07 20.87
C SER A 15 31.34 7.61 20.87
N THR A 16 31.99 7.71 22.03
CA THR A 16 33.27 7.08 22.30
C THR A 16 33.11 5.57 22.14
N ILE A 17 33.75 5.03 21.13
CA ILE A 17 33.86 3.57 20.93
C ILE A 17 34.80 3.06 21.98
N THR A 18 34.27 2.42 23.04
CA THR A 18 35.07 1.59 23.92
C THR A 18 35.41 0.31 23.18
N ALA A 19 36.63 0.21 22.70
CA ALA A 19 37.21 -1.04 22.19
C ALA A 19 37.34 -2.03 23.36
N ILE A 20 36.47 -3.04 23.39
CA ILE A 20 36.66 -4.21 24.27
C ILE A 20 37.72 -5.07 23.59
N ALA A 21 38.92 -5.06 24.13
CA ALA A 21 39.97 -5.96 23.73
C ALA A 21 39.59 -7.40 24.13
N GLN A 22 39.18 -8.21 23.17
CA GLN A 22 39.07 -9.65 23.33
C GLN A 22 40.46 -10.25 23.13
N THR A 23 41.06 -10.72 24.18
CA THR A 23 42.29 -11.52 24.17
C THR A 23 41.98 -12.90 23.60
N GLY A 24 42.40 -13.14 22.36
CA GLY A 24 42.33 -14.44 21.69
C GLY A 24 42.99 -14.36 20.33
N ASP A 25 44.18 -14.91 20.23
CA ASP A 25 44.99 -15.22 19.04
C ASP A 25 45.03 -14.22 17.88
N GLY A 26 46.17 -13.51 17.79
CA GLY A 26 46.55 -12.76 16.60
C GLY A 26 45.92 -11.38 16.50
N ASN A 27 46.74 -10.36 16.43
CA ASN A 27 46.46 -8.92 16.29
C ASN A 27 45.51 -8.50 15.13
N LEU A 28 44.35 -9.15 14.95
CA LEU A 28 43.36 -8.77 13.95
C LEU A 28 42.63 -7.51 14.37
N GLN A 29 42.91 -6.39 13.69
CA GLN A 29 42.17 -5.15 13.91
C GLN A 29 40.98 -5.08 12.95
N ILE A 30 39.83 -4.60 13.45
CA ILE A 30 38.66 -4.37 12.60
C ILE A 30 38.95 -3.22 11.65
N LYS A 31 38.97 -3.51 10.35
CA LYS A 31 39.14 -2.52 9.28
C LYS A 31 37.83 -1.80 8.98
N GLU A 32 36.75 -2.55 8.91
CA GLU A 32 35.39 -2.00 8.69
C GLU A 32 34.37 -2.75 9.54
N GLU A 33 33.52 -2.02 10.24
CA GLU A 33 32.38 -2.62 10.92
C GLU A 33 31.37 -3.18 9.91
N GLY A 34 30.67 -4.25 10.29
CA GLY A 34 29.66 -4.86 9.45
C GLY A 34 28.53 -3.87 9.13
N LYS A 35 28.26 -3.68 7.83
CA LYS A 35 27.18 -2.82 7.32
C LYS A 35 25.82 -3.49 7.51
N THR A 36 24.80 -2.69 7.85
CA THR A 36 23.42 -3.18 7.87
C THR A 36 22.90 -3.21 6.43
N VAL A 37 22.54 -4.41 5.97
CA VAL A 37 22.00 -4.65 4.64
C VAL A 37 20.57 -5.17 4.71
N PHE A 38 19.83 -4.99 3.64
CA PHE A 38 18.47 -5.49 3.49
C PHE A 38 18.44 -7.02 3.59
N ASN A 39 17.35 -7.54 4.17
CA ASN A 39 17.03 -8.96 4.18
C ASN A 39 15.63 -9.15 3.58
N PRO A 40 15.45 -10.00 2.54
CA PRO A 40 14.14 -10.29 1.99
C PRO A 40 13.18 -10.85 3.03
N HIS A 41 11.93 -10.41 3.00
CA HIS A 41 10.97 -10.77 4.04
C HIS A 41 9.53 -10.72 3.55
N TRP A 42 8.68 -11.52 4.18
CA TRP A 42 7.24 -11.49 4.01
C TRP A 42 6.61 -10.36 4.80
N TYR A 43 5.48 -9.88 4.30
CA TYR A 43 4.62 -8.96 5.05
C TYR A 43 3.15 -9.26 4.80
N MET A 44 2.30 -8.86 5.72
CA MET A 44 0.85 -8.83 5.60
C MET A 44 0.36 -7.41 5.80
N GLN A 45 -0.69 -7.04 5.06
CA GLN A 45 -1.28 -5.70 5.12
C GLN A 45 -2.78 -5.84 5.26
N VAL A 46 -3.37 -5.13 6.22
CA VAL A 46 -4.82 -5.10 6.47
C VAL A 46 -5.26 -3.65 6.48
N GLN A 47 -6.26 -3.33 5.69
CA GLN A 47 -6.70 -1.96 5.46
C GLN A 47 -8.21 -1.86 5.44
N ALA A 48 -8.74 -0.69 5.84
CA ALA A 48 -10.13 -0.31 5.67
C ALA A 48 -10.20 1.18 5.28
N GLY A 49 -11.29 1.57 4.66
CA GLY A 49 -11.48 2.95 4.23
C GLY A 49 -12.69 3.12 3.34
N ALA A 50 -12.54 3.94 2.31
CA ALA A 50 -13.62 4.28 1.40
C ALA A 50 -13.23 4.00 -0.06
N SER A 51 -14.26 3.66 -0.84
CA SER A 51 -14.24 3.53 -2.28
C SER A 51 -15.17 4.57 -2.89
N HIS A 52 -14.81 5.07 -4.06
CA HIS A 52 -15.64 5.96 -4.88
C HIS A 52 -15.65 5.45 -6.32
N THR A 53 -16.81 5.05 -6.81
CA THR A 53 -17.01 4.72 -8.23
C THR A 53 -17.36 5.99 -8.99
N VAL A 54 -16.64 6.31 -10.05
CA VAL A 54 -16.92 7.49 -10.86
C VAL A 54 -18.28 7.33 -11.55
N GLY A 55 -19.12 8.31 -11.42
CA GLY A 55 -20.46 8.34 -12.00
C GLY A 55 -21.00 9.76 -12.08
N GLU A 56 -22.24 9.90 -12.57
CA GLU A 56 -22.88 11.20 -12.84
C GLU A 56 -23.59 11.81 -11.61
N ALA A 57 -23.59 11.11 -10.46
CA ALA A 57 -24.10 11.65 -9.19
C ALA A 57 -23.02 12.48 -8.46
N LYS A 58 -23.43 13.19 -7.41
CA LYS A 58 -22.49 13.93 -6.57
C LYS A 58 -21.45 13.00 -5.96
N PHE A 59 -20.24 13.48 -5.80
CA PHE A 59 -19.11 12.70 -5.24
C PHE A 59 -19.47 11.97 -3.94
N GLY A 60 -20.12 12.68 -3.00
CA GLY A 60 -20.50 12.10 -1.70
C GLY A 60 -21.51 10.95 -1.78
N ASP A 61 -22.40 10.97 -2.77
CA ASP A 61 -23.44 9.96 -2.92
C ASP A 61 -22.87 8.61 -3.40
N LEU A 62 -21.72 8.63 -4.08
CA LEU A 62 -21.06 7.44 -4.63
C LEU A 62 -19.91 6.91 -3.74
N ILE A 63 -19.73 7.47 -2.55
CA ILE A 63 -18.78 6.93 -1.57
C ILE A 63 -19.40 5.69 -0.92
N SER A 64 -18.60 4.65 -0.77
CA SER A 64 -18.94 3.37 -0.14
C SER A 64 -17.77 2.84 0.70
N PRO A 65 -18.03 1.96 1.69
CA PRO A 65 -16.98 1.35 2.47
C PRO A 65 -16.14 0.39 1.62
N ALA A 66 -14.86 0.28 1.95
CA ALA A 66 -13.93 -0.65 1.33
C ALA A 66 -12.96 -1.21 2.37
N ALA A 67 -12.52 -2.45 2.15
CA ALA A 67 -11.50 -3.11 2.94
C ALA A 67 -10.56 -3.91 2.04
N ALA A 68 -9.35 -4.18 2.53
CA ALA A 68 -8.38 -4.98 1.81
C ALA A 68 -7.47 -5.76 2.75
N ILE A 69 -7.02 -6.93 2.28
CA ILE A 69 -6.01 -7.73 2.92
C ILE A 69 -5.03 -8.25 1.87
N TYR A 70 -3.73 -8.09 2.12
CA TYR A 70 -2.67 -8.52 1.22
C TYR A 70 -1.62 -9.32 1.98
N ALA A 71 -1.04 -10.30 1.30
CA ALA A 71 0.24 -10.92 1.66
C ALA A 71 1.25 -10.53 0.58
N GLY A 72 2.45 -10.12 0.98
CA GLY A 72 3.48 -9.69 0.06
C GLY A 72 4.87 -10.15 0.46
N TYR A 73 5.76 -10.16 -0.50
CA TYR A 73 7.16 -10.47 -0.32
C TYR A 73 8.04 -9.36 -0.90
N GLN A 74 8.89 -8.80 -0.07
CA GLN A 74 9.88 -7.79 -0.46
C GLN A 74 11.17 -8.51 -0.84
N PHE A 75 11.50 -8.50 -2.15
CA PHE A 75 12.68 -9.21 -2.68
C PHE A 75 13.96 -8.43 -2.48
N THR A 76 13.87 -7.11 -2.75
CA THR A 76 14.98 -6.17 -2.68
C THR A 76 14.56 -4.93 -1.91
N PRO A 77 15.46 -4.01 -1.57
CA PRO A 77 15.07 -2.72 -1.01
C PRO A 77 14.05 -1.95 -1.85
N LEU A 78 14.03 -2.18 -3.18
CA LEU A 78 13.21 -1.45 -4.14
C LEU A 78 11.94 -2.22 -4.51
N TRP A 79 12.04 -3.53 -4.79
CA TRP A 79 10.99 -4.30 -5.43
C TRP A 79 10.36 -5.32 -4.50
N GLY A 80 9.05 -5.39 -4.55
CA GLY A 80 8.23 -6.41 -3.92
C GLY A 80 7.09 -6.86 -4.83
N LEU A 81 6.43 -7.92 -4.43
CA LEU A 81 5.20 -8.43 -5.01
C LEU A 81 4.20 -8.64 -3.89
N ARG A 82 2.94 -8.34 -4.14
CA ARG A 82 1.86 -8.68 -3.20
C ARG A 82 0.66 -9.25 -3.94
N ALA A 83 -0.06 -10.13 -3.27
CA ALA A 83 -1.35 -10.64 -3.71
C ALA A 83 -2.34 -10.56 -2.56
N GLY A 84 -3.62 -10.41 -2.87
CA GLY A 84 -4.64 -10.30 -1.82
C GLY A 84 -6.02 -10.03 -2.36
N LEU A 85 -6.91 -9.72 -1.43
CA LEU A 85 -8.32 -9.45 -1.67
C LEU A 85 -8.66 -8.03 -1.26
N SER A 86 -9.52 -7.39 -2.03
CA SER A 86 -10.15 -6.10 -1.68
C SER A 86 -11.61 -6.14 -2.08
N GLY A 87 -12.44 -5.38 -1.40
CA GLY A 87 -13.85 -5.33 -1.72
C GLY A 87 -14.68 -4.70 -0.62
N TRP A 88 -15.95 -4.75 -0.76
CA TRP A 88 -17.08 -4.51 0.10
C TRP A 88 -18.29 -4.02 -0.73
N GLU A 89 -18.52 -2.72 -0.80
CA GLU A 89 -19.66 -2.10 -1.48
C GLU A 89 -19.17 -1.15 -2.57
N ALA A 90 -19.88 -1.11 -3.67
CA ALA A 90 -19.74 -0.09 -4.70
C ALA A 90 -21.11 0.49 -5.05
N LYS A 91 -21.13 1.71 -5.58
CA LYS A 91 -22.36 2.42 -5.92
C LYS A 91 -22.34 2.87 -7.37
N GLY A 92 -23.52 2.85 -7.99
CA GLY A 92 -23.81 3.50 -9.25
C GLY A 92 -24.99 4.44 -9.11
N ALA A 93 -25.27 5.26 -10.12
CA ALA A 93 -26.41 6.16 -10.12
C ALA A 93 -27.11 6.22 -11.47
N TRP A 94 -28.43 6.21 -11.42
CA TRP A 94 -29.30 6.61 -12.51
C TRP A 94 -29.61 8.12 -12.39
N VAL A 95 -29.66 8.85 -13.50
CA VAL A 95 -29.67 10.32 -13.43
C VAL A 95 -31.04 10.96 -13.59
N SER A 96 -32.05 10.25 -14.12
CA SER A 96 -33.36 10.86 -14.38
C SER A 96 -34.53 9.89 -14.10
N PRO A 97 -35.14 9.96 -12.89
CA PRO A 97 -34.75 10.73 -11.71
C PRO A 97 -33.46 10.24 -11.06
N LEU A 98 -32.74 11.13 -10.38
CA LEU A 98 -31.50 10.73 -9.68
C LEU A 98 -31.78 9.67 -8.62
N THR A 99 -31.26 8.46 -8.83
CA THR A 99 -31.42 7.34 -7.91
C THR A 99 -30.08 6.61 -7.80
N VAL A 100 -29.53 6.54 -6.60
CA VAL A 100 -28.31 5.81 -6.30
C VAL A 100 -28.67 4.36 -5.97
N TYR A 101 -27.92 3.41 -6.48
CA TYR A 101 -28.00 1.99 -6.17
C TYR A 101 -26.65 1.44 -5.77
N LYS A 102 -26.64 0.39 -4.99
CA LYS A 102 -25.44 -0.27 -4.48
C LYS A 102 -25.40 -1.74 -4.86
N TYR A 103 -24.20 -2.26 -4.90
CA TYR A 103 -23.89 -3.67 -5.08
C TYR A 103 -22.61 -4.01 -4.33
N ASN A 104 -22.38 -5.28 -4.10
CA ASN A 104 -21.16 -5.74 -3.45
C ASN A 104 -20.14 -6.23 -4.48
N TYR A 105 -18.87 -6.17 -4.11
CA TYR A 105 -17.81 -6.73 -4.92
C TYR A 105 -16.70 -7.35 -4.07
N LEU A 106 -16.02 -8.33 -4.64
CA LEU A 106 -14.78 -8.90 -4.14
C LEU A 106 -13.79 -8.96 -5.29
N GLN A 107 -12.59 -8.45 -5.08
CA GLN A 107 -11.54 -8.39 -6.09
C GLN A 107 -10.27 -9.08 -5.59
N GLY A 108 -9.82 -10.11 -6.31
CA GLY A 108 -8.49 -10.70 -6.15
C GLY A 108 -7.47 -9.87 -6.92
N ASN A 109 -6.34 -9.55 -6.30
CA ASN A 109 -5.34 -8.63 -6.83
C ASN A 109 -3.94 -9.24 -6.79
N VAL A 110 -3.12 -8.89 -7.79
CA VAL A 110 -1.66 -9.11 -7.79
C VAL A 110 -0.99 -7.83 -8.23
N ASP A 111 -0.13 -7.28 -7.37
CA ASP A 111 0.54 -5.99 -7.58
C ASP A 111 2.06 -6.14 -7.44
N ALA A 112 2.81 -5.54 -8.38
CA ALA A 112 4.22 -5.21 -8.19
C ALA A 112 4.34 -3.92 -7.40
N THR A 113 5.23 -3.87 -6.41
CA THR A 113 5.47 -2.70 -5.56
C THR A 113 6.88 -2.16 -5.75
N LEU A 114 7.01 -0.84 -5.83
CA LEU A 114 8.27 -0.12 -5.95
C LEU A 114 8.41 0.86 -4.79
N ASP A 115 9.42 0.68 -3.95
CA ASP A 115 9.74 1.57 -2.85
C ASP A 115 10.41 2.85 -3.37
N LEU A 116 9.65 3.94 -3.42
CA LEU A 116 10.13 5.25 -3.89
C LEU A 116 11.14 5.87 -2.91
N SER A 117 10.94 5.65 -1.62
CA SER A 117 11.87 6.17 -0.62
C SER A 117 13.24 5.51 -0.70
N ALA A 118 13.30 4.20 -0.97
CA ALA A 118 14.55 3.50 -1.20
C ALA A 118 15.17 3.87 -2.56
N LEU A 119 14.34 4.11 -3.59
CA LEU A 119 14.79 4.51 -4.92
C LEU A 119 15.54 5.86 -4.89
N PHE A 120 14.96 6.87 -4.24
CA PHE A 120 15.53 8.23 -4.24
C PHE A 120 16.53 8.50 -3.11
N CYS A 121 16.39 7.80 -1.99
CA CYS A 121 17.18 8.08 -0.78
C CYS A 121 18.01 6.87 -0.29
N GLY A 122 18.09 5.79 -1.08
CA GLY A 122 18.79 4.57 -0.70
C GLY A 122 18.09 3.76 0.41
N TYR A 123 18.61 2.58 0.71
CA TYR A 123 18.07 1.72 1.78
C TYR A 123 18.42 2.25 3.17
N ASN A 124 17.42 2.38 4.04
CA ASN A 124 17.59 2.72 5.45
C ASN A 124 16.55 1.97 6.30
N HIS A 125 17.02 0.99 7.10
CA HIS A 125 16.17 0.16 7.94
C HIS A 125 15.49 0.91 9.10
N LYS A 126 15.98 2.11 9.46
CA LYS A 126 15.43 2.97 10.52
C LYS A 126 14.50 4.06 9.98
N ARG A 127 14.27 4.10 8.66
CA ARG A 127 13.41 5.13 8.07
C ARG A 127 12.01 5.08 8.67
N VAL A 128 11.52 6.23 9.12
CA VAL A 128 10.19 6.38 9.73
C VAL A 128 9.10 6.46 8.66
N PHE A 129 9.33 7.26 7.63
CA PHE A 129 8.39 7.46 6.53
C PHE A 129 8.89 6.75 5.27
N ASN A 130 8.06 5.92 4.66
CA ASN A 130 8.39 5.21 3.45
C ASN A 130 7.23 5.31 2.45
N ALA A 131 7.50 5.88 1.27
CA ALA A 131 6.53 5.98 0.18
C ALA A 131 6.79 4.87 -0.85
N TYR A 132 5.74 4.30 -1.40
CA TYR A 132 5.81 3.30 -2.45
C TYR A 132 4.75 3.52 -3.52
N LEU A 133 5.08 3.13 -4.74
CA LEU A 133 4.17 2.99 -5.87
C LEU A 133 3.83 1.52 -6.04
N PHE A 134 2.64 1.21 -6.55
CA PHE A 134 2.33 -0.13 -7.03
C PHE A 134 1.48 -0.08 -8.28
N ALA A 135 1.60 -1.11 -9.09
CA ALA A 135 0.76 -1.36 -10.25
C ALA A 135 0.49 -2.86 -10.37
N GLY A 136 -0.68 -3.21 -10.85
CA GLY A 136 -1.08 -4.60 -10.93
C GLY A 136 -2.36 -4.84 -11.71
N VAL A 137 -2.85 -6.06 -11.57
CA VAL A 137 -4.09 -6.52 -12.17
C VAL A 137 -4.94 -7.21 -11.12
N GLY A 138 -6.26 -7.20 -11.35
CA GLY A 138 -7.22 -7.87 -10.49
C GLY A 138 -8.33 -8.54 -11.29
N VAL A 139 -8.97 -9.49 -10.63
CA VAL A 139 -10.24 -10.08 -11.09
C VAL A 139 -11.30 -9.68 -10.08
N ASN A 140 -12.29 -8.93 -10.54
CA ASN A 140 -13.37 -8.38 -9.74
C ASN A 140 -14.65 -9.17 -9.99
N GLY A 141 -15.27 -9.69 -8.92
CA GLY A 141 -16.59 -10.30 -8.92
C GLY A 141 -17.60 -9.37 -8.25
N GLY A 142 -18.56 -8.87 -9.01
CA GLY A 142 -19.73 -8.13 -8.50
C GLY A 142 -20.89 -9.06 -8.19
N PHE A 143 -21.65 -8.79 -7.14
CA PHE A 143 -22.81 -9.55 -6.69
C PHE A 143 -23.78 -8.67 -5.89
N ASN A 144 -24.98 -9.17 -5.57
CA ASN A 144 -26.02 -8.43 -4.86
C ASN A 144 -26.43 -7.11 -5.54
N ASN A 145 -26.74 -7.16 -6.84
CA ASN A 145 -27.13 -5.99 -7.64
C ASN A 145 -28.65 -5.74 -7.65
N ASP A 146 -29.34 -6.14 -6.61
CA ASP A 146 -30.82 -6.15 -6.55
C ASP A 146 -31.43 -4.75 -6.67
N GLU A 147 -30.76 -3.73 -6.16
CA GLU A 147 -31.22 -2.33 -6.24
C GLU A 147 -31.19 -1.84 -7.70
N ALA A 148 -30.16 -2.16 -8.48
CA ALA A 148 -30.13 -1.84 -9.91
C ALA A 148 -31.19 -2.60 -10.70
N VAL A 149 -31.44 -3.87 -10.32
CA VAL A 149 -32.51 -4.69 -10.92
C VAL A 149 -33.88 -4.09 -10.65
N ALA A 150 -34.16 -3.73 -9.40
CA ALA A 150 -35.44 -3.09 -9.01
C ALA A 150 -35.62 -1.75 -9.73
N LEU A 151 -34.57 -0.96 -9.86
CA LEU A 151 -34.60 0.30 -10.59
C LEU A 151 -34.92 0.10 -12.08
N ASN A 152 -34.34 -0.91 -12.71
CA ASN A 152 -34.59 -1.25 -14.11
C ASN A 152 -36.05 -1.75 -14.31
N ASP A 153 -36.53 -2.59 -13.41
CA ASP A 153 -37.88 -3.18 -13.47
C ASP A 153 -38.96 -2.11 -13.20
N ALA A 154 -38.64 -1.01 -12.53
CA ALA A 154 -39.46 0.19 -12.38
C ALA A 154 -39.53 1.06 -13.66
N GLY A 155 -38.96 0.62 -14.77
CA GLY A 155 -39.07 1.28 -16.07
C GLY A 155 -37.81 2.09 -16.49
N ASN A 156 -36.77 2.11 -15.67
CA ASN A 156 -35.49 2.76 -16.03
C ASN A 156 -34.60 1.76 -16.79
N LYS A 157 -34.25 2.05 -18.03
CA LYS A 157 -33.49 1.12 -18.89
C LYS A 157 -31.99 1.22 -18.63
N LEU A 158 -31.46 0.39 -17.74
CA LEU A 158 -30.02 0.21 -17.54
C LEU A 158 -29.46 -0.70 -18.65
N GLU A 159 -28.68 -0.15 -19.57
CA GLU A 159 -28.28 -0.85 -20.81
C GLU A 159 -27.33 -2.03 -20.57
N TYR A 160 -26.50 -1.96 -19.52
CA TYR A 160 -25.59 -3.03 -19.12
C TYR A 160 -25.94 -3.69 -17.81
N LEU A 161 -27.27 -3.70 -17.48
CA LEU A 161 -27.74 -4.37 -16.27
C LEU A 161 -27.26 -5.82 -16.20
N TRP A 162 -26.76 -6.19 -15.06
CA TRP A 162 -26.48 -7.59 -14.71
C TRP A 162 -27.32 -7.99 -13.49
N ARG A 163 -27.95 -9.17 -13.57
CA ARG A 163 -28.90 -9.69 -12.55
C ARG A 163 -28.24 -10.66 -11.59
N ASP A 164 -27.27 -11.40 -12.08
CA ASP A 164 -26.49 -12.40 -11.34
C ASP A 164 -25.11 -11.86 -10.99
N ASN A 165 -24.14 -12.74 -10.78
CA ASN A 165 -22.75 -12.38 -10.55
C ASN A 165 -22.10 -11.87 -11.84
N LYS A 166 -21.30 -10.84 -11.73
CA LYS A 166 -20.54 -10.25 -12.84
C LYS A 166 -19.04 -10.31 -12.57
N VAL A 167 -18.29 -10.87 -13.51
CA VAL A 167 -16.83 -10.90 -13.42
C VAL A 167 -16.22 -9.88 -14.38
N ASN A 168 -15.26 -9.09 -13.88
CA ASN A 168 -14.51 -8.10 -14.65
C ASN A 168 -13.03 -8.23 -14.35
N VAL A 169 -12.19 -7.88 -15.34
CA VAL A 169 -10.76 -7.68 -15.13
C VAL A 169 -10.53 -6.21 -14.78
N ALA A 170 -9.66 -5.96 -13.81
CA ALA A 170 -9.28 -4.62 -13.39
C ALA A 170 -7.78 -4.41 -13.59
N GLY A 171 -7.40 -3.33 -14.26
CA GLY A 171 -6.06 -2.75 -14.14
C GLY A 171 -6.01 -1.87 -12.91
N ARG A 172 -4.89 -1.85 -12.19
CA ARG A 172 -4.79 -1.01 -10.99
C ARG A 172 -3.42 -0.36 -10.83
N ILE A 173 -3.46 0.84 -10.28
CA ILE A 173 -2.26 1.60 -9.92
C ILE A 173 -2.55 2.39 -8.64
N GLY A 174 -1.54 2.60 -7.81
CA GLY A 174 -1.71 3.37 -6.59
C GLY A 174 -0.41 3.76 -5.93
N LEU A 175 -0.55 4.65 -4.98
CA LEU A 175 0.50 5.16 -4.11
C LEU A 175 0.17 4.82 -2.67
N GLY A 176 1.19 4.47 -1.90
CA GLY A 176 1.03 4.24 -0.48
C GLY A 176 2.19 4.81 0.33
N THR A 177 1.93 4.93 1.61
CA THR A 177 2.94 5.31 2.59
C THR A 177 2.91 4.36 3.77
N ASN A 178 4.08 4.08 4.33
CA ASN A 178 4.25 3.33 5.56
C ASN A 178 4.94 4.21 6.60
N LEU A 179 4.29 4.42 7.74
CA LEU A 179 4.85 5.09 8.91
C LEU A 179 5.28 4.01 9.90
N ARG A 180 6.57 3.93 10.19
CA ARG A 180 7.15 2.94 11.08
C ARG A 180 6.73 3.20 12.52
N LEU A 181 5.99 2.26 13.12
CA LEU A 181 5.63 2.25 14.54
C LEU A 181 6.63 1.40 15.34
N SER A 182 7.10 0.31 14.75
CA SER A 182 8.12 -0.57 15.31
C SER A 182 8.93 -1.24 14.19
N ASP A 183 9.85 -2.15 14.52
CA ASP A 183 10.61 -2.90 13.52
C ASP A 183 9.74 -3.80 12.63
N ARG A 184 8.56 -4.17 13.12
CA ARG A 184 7.66 -5.12 12.45
C ARG A 184 6.29 -4.57 12.13
N VAL A 185 5.89 -3.43 12.71
CA VAL A 185 4.54 -2.86 12.55
C VAL A 185 4.65 -1.46 11.98
N TYR A 186 3.90 -1.24 10.92
CA TYR A 186 3.80 0.05 10.23
C TYR A 186 2.33 0.43 10.10
N PHE A 187 2.00 1.69 10.35
CA PHE A 187 0.73 2.26 9.93
C PHE A 187 0.86 2.64 8.46
N ASN A 188 -0.13 2.26 7.65
CA ASN A 188 -0.08 2.57 6.24
C ASN A 188 -1.33 3.33 5.77
N ILE A 189 -1.13 4.18 4.77
CA ILE A 189 -2.19 4.88 4.04
C ILE A 189 -1.95 4.60 2.56
N GLU A 190 -3.00 4.29 1.82
CA GLU A 190 -2.94 3.96 0.41
C GLU A 190 -4.08 4.64 -0.35
N VAL A 191 -3.77 5.17 -1.52
CA VAL A 191 -4.75 5.60 -2.51
C VAL A 191 -4.50 4.85 -3.80
N ASN A 192 -5.56 4.31 -4.41
CA ASN A 192 -5.43 3.59 -5.65
C ASN A 192 -6.63 3.82 -6.57
N SER A 193 -6.40 3.56 -7.84
CA SER A 193 -7.40 3.55 -8.89
C SER A 193 -7.48 2.16 -9.51
N ASN A 194 -8.70 1.66 -9.67
CA ASN A 194 -9.02 0.49 -10.46
C ASN A 194 -9.70 0.96 -11.75
N VAL A 195 -9.25 0.44 -12.87
CA VAL A 195 -9.85 0.64 -14.20
C VAL A 195 -10.54 -0.65 -14.60
N LEU A 196 -11.85 -0.61 -14.76
CA LEU A 196 -12.70 -1.75 -15.04
C LEU A 196 -13.42 -1.57 -16.38
N SER A 197 -14.07 -2.63 -16.85
CA SER A 197 -14.92 -2.56 -18.05
C SER A 197 -16.11 -1.62 -17.83
N ASP A 198 -16.55 -0.91 -18.88
CA ASP A 198 -17.78 -0.08 -18.94
C ASP A 198 -19.07 -0.81 -18.50
N LYS A 199 -18.99 -2.11 -18.26
CA LYS A 199 -20.12 -2.93 -17.81
C LYS A 199 -20.14 -3.15 -16.29
N TYR A 200 -19.20 -2.56 -15.56
CA TYR A 200 -19.04 -2.79 -14.13
C TYR A 200 -20.19 -2.21 -13.31
N ASN A 201 -20.56 -0.97 -13.59
CA ASN A 201 -21.59 -0.25 -12.85
C ASN A 201 -23.02 -0.38 -13.43
N SER A 202 -23.30 -1.35 -14.29
CA SER A 202 -24.57 -1.59 -14.98
C SER A 202 -25.03 -0.48 -15.92
N LYS A 203 -24.19 0.52 -16.20
CA LYS A 203 -24.49 1.67 -17.03
C LYS A 203 -23.56 1.72 -18.24
N LYS A 204 -24.03 2.24 -19.36
CA LYS A 204 -23.21 2.45 -20.55
C LYS A 204 -22.74 3.89 -20.63
N ALA A 205 -21.44 4.10 -20.58
CA ALA A 205 -20.82 5.40 -20.76
C ALA A 205 -19.87 5.43 -21.98
N ASN A 206 -19.63 4.28 -22.64
CA ASN A 206 -18.68 4.08 -23.74
C ASN A 206 -17.23 4.40 -23.35
N ASN A 207 -16.89 4.26 -22.07
CA ASN A 207 -15.55 4.42 -21.53
C ASN A 207 -15.32 3.39 -20.43
N ALA A 208 -14.10 3.29 -19.90
CA ALA A 208 -13.81 2.43 -18.77
C ALA A 208 -14.41 2.99 -17.48
N ASP A 209 -14.90 2.12 -16.62
CA ASP A 209 -15.33 2.47 -15.26
C ASP A 209 -14.11 2.66 -14.34
N TRP A 210 -14.10 3.76 -13.62
CA TRP A 210 -13.04 4.10 -12.68
C TRP A 210 -13.54 4.00 -11.26
N GLN A 211 -12.77 3.31 -10.43
CA GLN A 211 -13.02 3.21 -9.00
C GLN A 211 -11.77 3.65 -8.24
N PHE A 212 -11.90 4.65 -7.40
CA PHE A 212 -10.85 5.14 -6.52
C PHE A 212 -11.06 4.64 -5.11
N ASN A 213 -9.97 4.20 -4.45
CA ASN A 213 -9.99 3.76 -3.07
C ASN A 213 -9.00 4.59 -2.26
N ALA A 214 -9.40 4.98 -1.06
CA ALA A 214 -8.56 5.57 -0.03
C ALA A 214 -8.64 4.68 1.22
N LEU A 215 -7.55 4.02 1.54
CA LEU A 215 -7.48 3.00 2.58
C LEU A 215 -6.41 3.36 3.60
N ALA A 216 -6.65 3.01 4.85
CA ALA A 216 -5.67 3.10 5.93
C ALA A 216 -5.67 1.80 6.74
N GLY A 217 -4.53 1.47 7.35
CA GLY A 217 -4.42 0.24 8.09
C GLY A 217 -3.02 -0.05 8.60
N PHE A 218 -2.69 -1.33 8.71
CA PHE A 218 -1.42 -1.75 9.26
C PHE A 218 -0.73 -2.76 8.35
N THR A 219 0.61 -2.62 8.28
CA THR A 219 1.51 -3.58 7.64
C THR A 219 2.34 -4.27 8.71
N PHE A 220 2.33 -5.59 8.71
CA PHE A 220 3.08 -6.45 9.61
C PHE A 220 4.18 -7.16 8.82
N LYS A 221 5.45 -6.94 9.19
CA LYS A 221 6.61 -7.60 8.58
C LYS A 221 7.03 -8.82 9.38
N PHE A 222 7.31 -9.92 8.71
CA PHE A 222 7.67 -11.20 9.31
C PHE A 222 9.16 -11.50 9.14
N GLY A 223 9.77 -12.04 10.18
CA GLY A 223 11.19 -12.36 10.18
C GLY A 223 12.09 -11.14 10.37
N LYS A 224 13.37 -11.29 10.01
CA LYS A 224 14.37 -10.22 10.07
C LYS A 224 14.33 -9.43 8.77
N THR A 225 14.09 -8.12 8.83
CA THR A 225 14.02 -7.22 7.67
C THR A 225 15.40 -6.72 7.23
N HIS A 226 16.40 -6.90 8.07
CA HIS A 226 17.80 -6.51 7.83
C HIS A 226 18.76 -7.47 8.55
N LYS A 227 20.00 -7.49 8.10
CA LYS A 227 21.10 -8.24 8.72
C LYS A 227 22.36 -7.41 8.71
N LYS A 228 23.29 -7.65 9.64
CA LYS A 228 24.63 -7.10 9.60
C LYS A 228 25.53 -8.02 8.80
N THR A 229 26.36 -7.46 7.92
CA THR A 229 27.45 -8.19 7.28
C THR A 229 28.56 -8.47 8.31
N ALA A 230 29.39 -9.46 8.05
CA ALA A 230 30.57 -9.69 8.87
C ALA A 230 31.51 -8.47 8.82
N PRO A 231 32.16 -8.11 9.94
CA PRO A 231 33.21 -7.10 9.91
C PRO A 231 34.37 -7.57 9.05
N VAL A 232 35.06 -6.62 8.41
CA VAL A 232 36.27 -6.91 7.64
C VAL A 232 37.47 -6.67 8.56
N TYR A 233 38.34 -7.66 8.65
CA TYR A 233 39.60 -7.57 9.40
C TYR A 233 40.75 -7.39 8.42
N TYR A 234 41.83 -6.78 8.85
CA TYR A 234 43.09 -6.83 8.13
C TYR A 234 44.18 -7.46 9.01
N GLU A 235 45.03 -8.22 8.39
CA GLU A 235 46.23 -8.72 9.03
C GLU A 235 47.28 -7.61 9.03
N PRO A 236 47.89 -7.28 10.19
CA PRO A 236 48.99 -6.33 10.19
C PRO A 236 50.16 -6.96 9.39
N THR A 237 50.59 -6.30 8.36
CA THR A 237 51.80 -6.65 7.64
C THR A 237 52.98 -6.65 8.63
N GLN A 238 53.64 -7.79 8.73
CA GLN A 238 54.90 -7.94 9.51
C GLN A 238 55.99 -7.05 8.98
#